data_1ee083460f8c0bb797b59a10aa77a2bb
#
_entry.id   1ee083460f8c0bb797b59a10aa77a2bb
#
_cell.length_a   1.000
_cell.length_b   1.000
_cell.length_c   1.000
_cell.angle_alpha   90.00
_cell.angle_beta   90.00
_cell.angle_gamma   90.00
#
_symmetry.space_group_name_H-M   'P 1'
#
loop_
_entity.id
_entity.type
_entity.pdbx_description
1 polymer ?
#
loop_
_entity_poly.entity_id
_entity_poly.type
_entity_poly.pdbx_seq_one_letter_code
_entity_poly.pdbx_strand_id
1 'polypeptide(L)'
;WFHFTGITPALGENVLEICKEACQIAKKKGIKISCDVNYRSKLWSKDAAREAMTALSEYIDMIIVNEEDAKTVFGIAADKTDVNTGKLNKEGYEEVAKKIMEQFHFSEVAITLRESKSASDNDWSGLLYDGKECLFSKVYPVHIVDRIGGGDSFAAGLIYSFLRGDNSR
;
A
#
# COMPACT_ATOMS: atom_id res chain seq x y z
N TRP A 1 -0.88 6.94 -16.06
CA TRP A 1 -0.96 6.49 -14.68
C TRP A 1 -1.19 7.68 -13.74
N PHE A 2 -2.12 7.58 -12.81
CA PHE A 2 -2.33 8.55 -11.75
C PHE A 2 -2.03 7.90 -10.40
N HIS A 3 -1.15 8.51 -9.62
CA HIS A 3 -0.77 8.02 -8.29
C HIS A 3 -0.98 9.12 -7.26
N PHE A 4 -1.51 8.76 -6.10
CA PHE A 4 -1.62 9.64 -4.95
C PHE A 4 -1.37 8.87 -3.66
N THR A 5 -1.17 9.58 -2.56
CA THR A 5 -0.99 9.01 -1.22
C THR A 5 -2.15 9.38 -0.32
N GLY A 6 -2.48 8.55 0.64
CA GLY A 6 -3.50 8.81 1.67
C GLY A 6 -3.20 10.02 2.56
N ILE A 7 -1.99 10.58 2.50
CA ILE A 7 -1.70 11.89 3.11
C ILE A 7 -2.52 12.98 2.44
N THR A 8 -2.68 12.94 1.12
CA THR A 8 -3.36 13.99 0.36
C THR A 8 -4.79 14.22 0.82
N PRO A 9 -5.70 13.23 0.83
CA PRO A 9 -7.07 13.44 1.32
C PRO A 9 -7.14 13.78 2.81
N ALA A 10 -6.10 13.46 3.60
CA ALA A 10 -6.05 13.77 5.03
C ALA A 10 -5.81 15.27 5.34
N LEU A 11 -5.45 16.07 4.32
CA LEU A 11 -5.18 17.51 4.51
C LEU A 11 -6.43 18.35 4.69
N GLY A 12 -7.62 17.81 4.48
CA GLY A 12 -8.90 18.45 4.71
C GLY A 12 -10.03 17.94 3.82
N GLU A 13 -11.27 18.25 4.20
CA GLU A 13 -12.48 17.80 3.48
C GLU A 13 -12.48 18.23 2.01
N ASN A 14 -12.13 19.48 1.73
CA ASN A 14 -12.02 19.97 0.36
C ASN A 14 -10.97 19.20 -0.46
N VAL A 15 -9.89 18.74 0.18
CA VAL A 15 -8.83 18.00 -0.50
C VAL A 15 -9.28 16.56 -0.79
N LEU A 16 -10.07 15.96 0.09
CA LEU A 16 -10.72 14.67 -0.17
C LEU A 16 -11.62 14.74 -1.41
N GLU A 17 -12.44 15.79 -1.53
CA GLU A 17 -13.29 15.97 -2.72
C GLU A 17 -12.48 16.19 -4.00
N ILE A 18 -11.37 16.94 -3.94
CA ILE A 18 -10.43 17.08 -5.05
C ILE A 18 -9.84 15.72 -5.45
N CYS A 19 -9.46 14.88 -4.48
CA CYS A 19 -8.98 13.53 -4.77
C CYS A 19 -10.04 12.68 -5.47
N LYS A 20 -11.30 12.73 -5.02
CA LYS A 20 -12.42 12.02 -5.67
C LYS A 20 -12.62 12.48 -7.10
N GLU A 21 -12.67 13.80 -7.32
CA GLU A 21 -12.83 14.36 -8.67
C GLU A 21 -11.67 13.95 -9.60
N ALA A 22 -10.42 14.02 -9.12
CA ALA A 22 -9.24 13.60 -9.87
C ALA A 22 -9.33 12.11 -10.25
N CYS A 23 -9.73 11.25 -9.32
CA CYS A 23 -9.95 9.83 -9.58
C CYS A 23 -11.05 9.59 -10.62
N GLN A 24 -12.18 10.29 -10.51
CA GLN A 24 -13.26 10.19 -11.49
C GLN A 24 -12.82 10.62 -12.90
N ILE A 25 -12.05 11.69 -12.99
CA ILE A 25 -11.49 12.15 -14.29
C ILE A 25 -10.52 11.13 -14.85
N ALA A 26 -9.64 10.58 -14.02
CA ALA A 26 -8.69 9.55 -14.42
C ALA A 26 -9.40 8.29 -14.94
N LYS A 27 -10.43 7.80 -14.21
CA LYS A 27 -11.25 6.66 -14.66
C LYS A 27 -11.93 6.94 -16.00
N LYS A 28 -12.56 8.10 -16.18
CA LYS A 28 -13.19 8.48 -17.46
C LYS A 28 -12.21 8.50 -18.63
N LYS A 29 -10.93 8.73 -18.37
CA LYS A 29 -9.85 8.72 -19.37
C LYS A 29 -9.17 7.37 -19.53
N GLY A 30 -9.59 6.34 -18.81
CA GLY A 30 -8.93 5.02 -18.84
C GLY A 30 -7.53 5.03 -18.24
N ILE A 31 -7.22 5.98 -17.35
CA ILE A 31 -5.95 6.08 -16.67
C ILE A 31 -5.97 5.17 -15.44
N LYS A 32 -4.98 4.29 -15.32
CA LYS A 32 -4.80 3.45 -14.11
C LYS A 32 -4.51 4.33 -12.89
N ILE A 33 -5.13 3.98 -11.76
CA ILE A 33 -5.02 4.72 -10.51
C ILE A 33 -4.39 3.85 -9.45
N SER A 34 -3.37 4.37 -8.76
CA SER A 34 -2.79 3.73 -7.59
C SER A 34 -2.78 4.67 -6.39
N CYS A 35 -2.87 4.09 -5.21
CA CYS A 35 -2.78 4.82 -3.95
C CYS A 35 -1.87 4.09 -2.96
N ASP A 36 -0.95 4.84 -2.32
CA ASP A 36 -0.27 4.40 -1.10
C ASP A 36 -1.07 4.90 0.10
N VAL A 37 -1.57 3.98 0.93
CA VAL A 37 -2.44 4.30 2.08
C VAL A 37 -1.77 5.26 3.04
N ASN A 38 -0.50 5.04 3.36
CA ASN A 38 0.40 5.97 4.03
C ASN A 38 -0.26 6.72 5.20
N TYR A 39 -0.94 5.98 6.10
CA TYR A 39 -1.71 6.55 7.20
C TYR A 39 -0.84 7.39 8.13
N ARG A 40 -1.37 8.52 8.54
CA ARG A 40 -0.72 9.45 9.48
C ARG A 40 -1.68 9.87 10.59
N SER A 41 -1.51 9.29 11.78
CA SER A 41 -2.37 9.56 12.95
C SER A 41 -2.39 11.04 13.39
N LYS A 42 -1.37 11.83 12.99
CA LYS A 42 -1.32 13.27 13.25
C LYS A 42 -2.21 14.11 12.33
N LEU A 43 -2.66 13.56 11.21
CA LEU A 43 -3.48 14.28 10.23
C LEU A 43 -4.97 13.97 10.41
N TRP A 44 -5.32 12.72 10.72
CA TRP A 44 -6.71 12.29 10.84
C TRP A 44 -6.88 11.08 11.76
N SER A 45 -8.12 10.86 12.19
CA SER A 45 -8.46 9.68 12.97
C SER A 45 -8.49 8.40 12.12
N LYS A 46 -8.41 7.23 12.76
CA LYS A 46 -8.54 5.94 12.07
C LYS A 46 -9.87 5.79 11.35
N ASP A 47 -10.95 6.26 11.97
CA ASP A 47 -12.29 6.17 11.41
C ASP A 47 -12.44 7.06 10.18
N ALA A 48 -11.96 8.31 10.25
CA ALA A 48 -11.95 9.22 9.09
C ALA A 48 -11.07 8.66 7.94
N ALA A 49 -9.91 8.08 8.27
CA ALA A 49 -9.05 7.42 7.28
C ALA A 49 -9.76 6.24 6.61
N ARG A 50 -10.42 5.40 7.40
CA ARG A 50 -11.18 4.25 6.89
C ARG A 50 -12.31 4.69 5.97
N GLU A 51 -13.11 5.66 6.39
CA GLU A 51 -14.23 6.18 5.61
C GLU A 51 -13.75 6.75 4.27
N ALA A 52 -12.75 7.64 4.30
CA ALA A 52 -12.20 8.26 3.10
C ALA A 52 -11.56 7.24 2.15
N MET A 53 -10.75 6.32 2.67
CA MET A 53 -10.09 5.31 1.84
C MET A 53 -11.08 4.29 1.28
N THR A 54 -12.14 3.95 2.02
CA THR A 54 -13.24 3.13 1.51
C THR A 54 -13.98 3.83 0.37
N ALA A 55 -14.27 5.13 0.51
CA ALA A 55 -14.91 5.90 -0.54
C ALA A 55 -14.03 6.07 -1.79
N LEU A 56 -12.70 6.14 -1.63
CA LEU A 56 -11.77 6.24 -2.75
C LEU A 56 -11.47 4.89 -3.41
N SER A 57 -11.66 3.77 -2.71
CA SER A 57 -11.32 2.43 -3.19
C SER A 57 -12.05 2.05 -4.48
N GLU A 58 -13.25 2.56 -4.72
CA GLU A 58 -14.02 2.32 -5.94
C GLU A 58 -13.32 2.80 -7.23
N TYR A 59 -12.37 3.72 -7.10
CA TYR A 59 -11.62 4.28 -8.23
C TYR A 59 -10.24 3.67 -8.39
N ILE A 60 -9.68 3.07 -7.33
CA ILE A 60 -8.29 2.62 -7.28
C ILE A 60 -8.15 1.26 -7.95
N ASP A 61 -7.17 1.12 -8.84
CA ASP A 61 -6.82 -0.15 -9.46
C ASP A 61 -5.75 -0.89 -8.64
N MET A 62 -4.75 -0.18 -8.10
CA MET A 62 -3.68 -0.75 -7.29
C MET A 62 -3.55 -0.04 -5.96
N ILE A 63 -3.58 -0.80 -4.86
CA ILE A 63 -3.34 -0.29 -3.52
C ILE A 63 -1.94 -0.68 -3.03
N ILE A 64 -1.24 0.25 -2.39
CA ILE A 64 0.02 0.02 -1.71
C ILE A 64 -0.21 0.24 -0.22
N VAL A 65 0.18 -0.73 0.60
CA VAL A 65 0.01 -0.68 2.05
C VAL A 65 1.23 -1.24 2.75
N ASN A 66 1.38 -0.93 4.02
CA ASN A 66 2.20 -1.70 4.95
C ASN A 66 1.29 -2.47 5.92
N GLU A 67 1.85 -3.35 6.73
CA GLU A 67 1.10 -4.19 7.67
C GLU A 67 0.29 -3.34 8.68
N GLU A 68 0.87 -2.25 9.19
CA GLU A 68 0.23 -1.38 10.16
C GLU A 68 -0.95 -0.62 9.55
N ASP A 69 -0.80 -0.14 8.32
CA ASP A 69 -1.84 0.57 7.59
C ASP A 69 -2.99 -0.38 7.21
N ALA A 70 -2.69 -1.60 6.77
CA ALA A 70 -3.70 -2.62 6.49
C ALA A 70 -4.58 -2.90 7.72
N LYS A 71 -3.96 -3.07 8.88
CA LYS A 71 -4.66 -3.27 10.15
C LYS A 71 -5.42 -2.03 10.60
N THR A 72 -4.79 -0.86 10.51
CA THR A 72 -5.34 0.38 11.09
C THR A 72 -6.47 0.94 10.26
N VAL A 73 -6.31 0.99 8.93
CA VAL A 73 -7.26 1.61 8.02
C VAL A 73 -8.33 0.61 7.57
N PHE A 74 -7.93 -0.59 7.18
CA PHE A 74 -8.86 -1.58 6.65
C PHE A 74 -9.36 -2.58 7.68
N GLY A 75 -8.74 -2.64 8.88
CA GLY A 75 -9.07 -3.62 9.90
C GLY A 75 -8.61 -5.04 9.54
N ILE A 76 -7.73 -5.19 8.56
CA ILE A 76 -7.25 -6.46 8.04
C ILE A 76 -5.85 -6.73 8.58
N ALA A 77 -5.70 -7.84 9.29
CA ALA A 77 -4.43 -8.31 9.82
C ALA A 77 -4.23 -9.80 9.50
N ALA A 78 -3.00 -10.26 9.52
CA ALA A 78 -2.69 -11.68 9.46
C ALA A 78 -3.10 -12.36 10.77
N ASP A 79 -3.76 -13.50 10.68
CA ASP A 79 -4.25 -14.24 11.86
C ASP A 79 -3.11 -14.88 12.68
N LYS A 80 -1.93 -15.03 12.09
CA LYS A 80 -0.76 -15.67 12.70
C LYS A 80 0.52 -14.85 12.49
N THR A 81 0.54 -13.62 12.95
CA THR A 81 1.82 -12.94 13.15
C THR A 81 2.43 -13.50 14.43
N ASP A 82 3.38 -14.41 14.28
CA ASP A 82 4.18 -14.86 15.41
C ASP A 82 5.16 -13.73 15.78
N VAL A 83 4.66 -12.80 16.57
CA VAL A 83 5.38 -11.59 17.03
C VAL A 83 6.68 -11.93 17.76
N ASN A 84 6.82 -13.20 18.19
CA ASN A 84 7.96 -13.67 18.99
C ASN A 84 9.17 -14.10 18.16
N THR A 85 9.03 -14.34 16.85
CA THR A 85 10.14 -14.89 16.05
C THR A 85 10.80 -13.88 15.12
N GLY A 86 10.25 -12.68 14.93
CA GLY A 86 10.79 -11.67 14.00
C GLY A 86 10.88 -12.15 12.54
N LYS A 87 10.32 -13.31 12.22
CA LYS A 87 10.28 -13.85 10.88
C LYS A 87 9.04 -13.35 10.16
N LEU A 88 9.25 -12.77 8.99
CA LEU A 88 8.18 -12.45 8.04
C LEU A 88 7.39 -13.72 7.75
N ASN A 89 6.14 -13.78 8.23
CA ASN A 89 5.23 -14.87 7.90
C ASN A 89 4.62 -14.59 6.51
N LYS A 90 5.23 -15.20 5.48
CA LYS A 90 4.79 -15.02 4.10
C LYS A 90 3.32 -15.37 3.90
N GLU A 91 2.87 -16.48 4.49
CA GLU A 91 1.49 -16.94 4.37
C GLU A 91 0.50 -15.92 4.97
N GLY A 92 0.85 -15.30 6.09
CA GLY A 92 0.03 -14.25 6.70
C GLY A 92 -0.11 -13.01 5.81
N TYR A 93 0.98 -12.58 5.16
CA TYR A 93 0.92 -11.45 4.23
C TYR A 93 0.13 -11.77 2.95
N GLU A 94 0.24 -12.99 2.44
CA GLU A 94 -0.60 -13.46 1.34
C GLU A 94 -2.10 -13.42 1.71
N GLU A 95 -2.42 -13.86 2.92
CA GLU A 95 -3.79 -13.81 3.44
C GLU A 95 -4.31 -12.37 3.53
N VAL A 96 -3.48 -11.44 4.05
CA VAL A 96 -3.83 -10.02 4.12
C VAL A 96 -4.06 -9.44 2.72
N ALA A 97 -3.18 -9.71 1.76
CA ALA A 97 -3.34 -9.22 0.40
C ALA A 97 -4.63 -9.73 -0.27
N LYS A 98 -4.95 -11.02 -0.09
CA LYS A 98 -6.18 -11.63 -0.60
C LYS A 98 -7.42 -11.00 0.04
N LYS A 99 -7.45 -10.86 1.36
CA LYS A 99 -8.57 -10.22 2.09
C LYS A 99 -8.80 -8.77 1.64
N ILE A 100 -7.72 -7.99 1.43
CA ILE A 100 -7.82 -6.62 0.93
C ILE A 100 -8.44 -6.61 -0.48
N MET A 101 -7.97 -7.46 -1.37
CA MET A 101 -8.50 -7.54 -2.73
C MET A 101 -9.96 -7.98 -2.77
N GLU A 102 -10.33 -8.98 -1.99
CA GLU A 102 -11.71 -9.48 -1.88
C GLU A 102 -12.68 -8.40 -1.37
N GLN A 103 -12.24 -7.60 -0.40
CA GLN A 103 -13.09 -6.58 0.21
C GLN A 103 -13.26 -5.34 -0.67
N PHE A 104 -12.23 -4.92 -1.41
CA PHE A 104 -12.21 -3.65 -2.14
C PHE A 104 -12.12 -3.80 -3.66
N HIS A 105 -11.97 -5.03 -4.17
CA HIS A 105 -11.94 -5.34 -5.60
C HIS A 105 -10.82 -4.65 -6.39
N PHE A 106 -9.66 -4.40 -5.75
CA PHE A 106 -8.48 -3.90 -6.45
C PHE A 106 -7.97 -4.92 -7.48
N SER A 107 -7.36 -4.45 -8.55
CA SER A 107 -6.68 -5.32 -9.53
C SER A 107 -5.35 -5.84 -8.98
N GLU A 108 -4.63 -5.00 -8.23
CA GLU A 108 -3.35 -5.35 -7.63
C GLU A 108 -3.27 -4.84 -6.17
N VAL A 109 -2.68 -5.64 -5.29
CA VAL A 109 -2.36 -5.27 -3.91
C VAL A 109 -0.86 -5.42 -3.70
N ALA A 110 -0.18 -4.34 -3.35
CA ALA A 110 1.23 -4.35 -2.99
C ALA A 110 1.40 -4.10 -1.49
N ILE A 111 2.21 -4.93 -0.84
CA ILE A 111 2.53 -4.79 0.58
C ILE A 111 4.02 -4.56 0.74
N THR A 112 4.40 -3.45 1.39
CA THR A 112 5.78 -3.23 1.80
C THR A 112 6.06 -4.01 3.08
N LEU A 113 7.13 -4.80 3.07
CA LEU A 113 7.53 -5.66 4.16
C LEU A 113 8.84 -5.14 4.73
N ARG A 114 8.86 -4.87 6.04
CA ARG A 114 10.06 -4.37 6.71
C ARG A 114 10.31 -5.13 8.00
N GLU A 115 11.49 -5.69 8.12
CA GLU A 115 12.02 -6.27 9.35
C GLU A 115 13.09 -5.34 9.93
N SER A 116 12.85 -4.78 11.11
CA SER A 116 13.78 -3.88 11.79
C SER A 116 14.75 -4.69 12.65
N LYS A 117 16.03 -4.65 12.30
CA LYS A 117 17.13 -5.27 13.08
C LYS A 117 17.67 -4.31 14.13
N SER A 118 17.74 -3.04 13.78
CA SER A 118 18.16 -1.93 14.66
C SER A 118 17.44 -0.64 14.26
N ALA A 119 17.78 0.46 14.91
CA ALA A 119 17.25 1.77 14.52
C ALA A 119 17.64 2.17 13.08
N SER A 120 18.80 1.71 12.60
CA SER A 120 19.34 2.06 11.28
C SER A 120 19.36 0.89 10.30
N ASP A 121 19.39 -0.37 10.77
CA ASP A 121 19.50 -1.53 9.91
C ASP A 121 18.16 -2.24 9.78
N ASN A 122 17.69 -2.36 8.56
CA ASN A 122 16.42 -2.99 8.26
C ASN A 122 16.55 -3.88 7.04
N ASP A 123 15.79 -4.95 7.01
CA ASP A 123 15.56 -5.74 5.80
C ASP A 123 14.26 -5.28 5.15
N TRP A 124 14.33 -4.93 3.87
CA TRP A 124 13.19 -4.51 3.08
C TRP A 124 12.87 -5.50 1.99
N SER A 125 11.60 -5.78 1.83
CA SER A 125 11.07 -6.56 0.72
C SER A 125 9.66 -6.10 0.39
N GLY A 126 9.04 -6.68 -0.62
CA GLY A 126 7.67 -6.39 -1.00
C GLY A 126 6.95 -7.65 -1.46
N LEU A 127 5.64 -7.61 -1.36
CA LEU A 127 4.72 -8.57 -1.92
C LEU A 127 3.84 -7.83 -2.93
N LEU A 128 3.60 -8.44 -4.08
CA LEU A 128 2.58 -8.05 -5.05
C LEU A 128 1.63 -9.22 -5.25
N TYR A 129 0.33 -8.96 -5.08
CA TYR A 129 -0.74 -9.89 -5.41
C TYR A 129 -1.56 -9.34 -6.57
N ASP A 130 -1.69 -10.10 -7.65
CA ASP A 130 -2.38 -9.73 -8.89
C ASP A 130 -3.76 -10.41 -9.07
N GLY A 131 -4.27 -11.00 -7.99
CA GLY A 131 -5.51 -11.78 -8.00
C GLY A 131 -5.31 -13.25 -8.36
N LYS A 132 -4.11 -13.66 -8.76
CA LYS A 132 -3.77 -15.05 -9.13
C LYS A 132 -2.62 -15.58 -8.30
N GLU A 133 -1.50 -14.88 -8.27
CA GLU A 133 -0.31 -15.29 -7.56
C GLU A 133 0.24 -14.17 -6.66
N CYS A 134 0.89 -14.58 -5.57
CA CYS A 134 1.62 -13.69 -4.69
C CYS A 134 3.11 -13.75 -5.04
N LEU A 135 3.66 -12.61 -5.45
CA LEU A 135 5.05 -12.45 -5.83
C LEU A 135 5.82 -11.72 -4.75
N PHE A 136 6.86 -12.35 -4.24
CA PHE A 136 7.74 -11.74 -3.25
C PHE A 136 9.03 -11.26 -3.90
N SER A 137 9.43 -10.03 -3.58
CA SER A 137 10.74 -9.54 -3.96
C SER A 137 11.86 -10.25 -3.19
N LYS A 138 13.09 -10.02 -3.63
CA LYS A 138 14.26 -10.30 -2.80
C LYS A 138 14.22 -9.45 -1.54
N VAL A 139 14.87 -9.93 -0.48
CA VAL A 139 15.12 -9.16 0.74
C VAL A 139 16.38 -8.31 0.54
N TYR A 140 16.26 -7.03 0.77
CA TYR A 140 17.36 -6.06 0.64
C TYR A 140 17.75 -5.57 2.03
N PRO A 141 18.99 -5.83 2.51
CA PRO A 141 19.51 -5.21 3.71
C PRO A 141 19.78 -3.73 3.42
N VAL A 142 19.17 -2.86 4.20
CA VAL A 142 19.27 -1.41 4.03
C VAL A 142 19.78 -0.78 5.31
N HIS A 143 20.87 -0.04 5.23
CA HIS A 143 21.31 0.87 6.29
C HIS A 143 20.66 2.23 6.08
N ILE A 144 19.75 2.59 6.96
CA ILE A 144 18.94 3.81 6.84
C ILE A 144 19.73 5.00 7.35
N VAL A 145 20.05 5.91 6.45
CA VAL A 145 20.62 7.24 6.77
C VAL A 145 19.49 8.25 6.95
N ASP A 146 18.46 8.19 6.10
CA ASP A 146 17.24 8.98 6.20
C ASP A 146 16.04 8.08 5.87
N ARG A 147 14.93 8.29 6.58
CA ARG A 147 13.70 7.50 6.40
C ARG A 147 12.70 8.13 5.43
N ILE A 148 12.96 9.36 4.99
CA ILE A 148 12.04 10.10 4.11
C ILE A 148 12.09 9.50 2.71
N GLY A 149 10.91 9.29 2.10
CA GLY A 149 10.76 8.87 0.71
C GLY A 149 10.98 7.39 0.44
N GLY A 150 11.14 6.53 1.47
CA GLY A 150 11.27 5.08 1.27
C GLY A 150 10.03 4.45 0.62
N GLY A 151 8.83 4.80 1.09
CA GLY A 151 7.55 4.39 0.49
C GLY A 151 7.37 4.95 -0.93
N ASP A 152 7.70 6.23 -1.10
CA ASP A 152 7.58 6.90 -2.42
C ASP A 152 8.51 6.24 -3.45
N SER A 153 9.74 5.88 -3.05
CA SER A 153 10.70 5.17 -3.91
C SER A 153 10.19 3.78 -4.30
N PHE A 154 9.58 3.05 -3.35
CA PHE A 154 8.97 1.76 -3.63
C PHE A 154 7.81 1.92 -4.63
N ALA A 155 6.89 2.86 -4.38
CA ALA A 155 5.76 3.12 -5.27
C ALA A 155 6.22 3.53 -6.67
N ALA A 156 7.22 4.41 -6.77
CA ALA A 156 7.77 4.84 -8.04
C ALA A 156 8.40 3.68 -8.83
N GLY A 157 9.18 2.82 -8.17
CA GLY A 157 9.79 1.65 -8.80
C GLY A 157 8.74 0.65 -9.29
N LEU A 158 7.71 0.39 -8.49
CA LEU A 158 6.62 -0.50 -8.84
C LEU A 158 5.82 0.03 -10.05
N ILE A 159 5.42 1.30 -10.03
CA ILE A 159 4.69 1.95 -11.13
C ILE A 159 5.54 1.96 -12.41
N TYR A 160 6.82 2.26 -12.29
CA TYR A 160 7.75 2.24 -13.43
C TYR A 160 7.83 0.86 -14.09
N SER A 161 7.90 -0.21 -13.30
CA SER A 161 7.88 -1.59 -13.80
C SER A 161 6.61 -1.90 -14.59
N PHE A 162 5.43 -1.52 -14.06
CA PHE A 162 4.16 -1.67 -14.76
C PHE A 162 4.10 -0.89 -16.07
N LEU A 163 4.61 0.35 -16.10
CA LEU A 163 4.62 1.19 -17.30
C LEU A 163 5.56 0.65 -18.39
N ARG A 164 6.63 -0.04 -18.00
CA ARG A 164 7.52 -0.72 -18.94
C ARG A 164 6.95 -2.01 -19.50
N GLY A 165 5.90 -2.53 -18.90
CA GLY A 165 5.38 -3.85 -19.21
C GLY A 165 6.34 -4.96 -18.73
N ASP A 166 7.21 -4.66 -17.76
CA ASP A 166 8.02 -5.66 -17.11
C ASP A 166 7.04 -6.61 -16.40
N ASN A 167 7.12 -7.90 -16.72
CA ASN A 167 6.33 -8.89 -16.01
C ASN A 167 6.70 -8.84 -14.54
N SER A 168 5.72 -9.05 -13.68
CA SER A 168 5.86 -9.09 -12.22
C SER A 168 6.82 -10.17 -11.68
N ARG A 169 7.74 -10.66 -12.53
CA ARG A 169 8.74 -11.68 -12.23
C ARG A 169 10.14 -11.11 -12.09
#